data_38d23ae718425ad2077f58a326cc8c62
#
_entry.id   38d23ae718425ad2077f58a326cc8c62
#
_cell.length_a   1.000
_cell.length_b   1.000
_cell.length_c   1.000
_cell.angle_alpha   90.00
_cell.angle_beta   90.00
_cell.angle_gamma   90.00
#
_symmetry.space_group_name_H-M   'P 1'
#
loop_
_entity.id
_entity.type
_entity.pdbx_description
1 polymer ?
#
loop_
_entity_poly.entity_id
_entity_poly.type
_entity_poly.pdbx_seq_one_letter_code
_entity_poly.pdbx_strand_id
1 'polypeptide(L)'
;MGSHTVELLLQRGFHVRCLVRHSRPDLGWVKDLPIEIARGSYYDVDSLRAASNGVDYVLHIAGVTKAKSLREYHDGNVLATKNLLEAVQNNPRLKKFTYISSLAAAGPSLDGTPLREDSPGVPITTYGVTKLEAETVCQLYGRNVPIVVLRPPAVYGPRDSDILEILRWVNKGIEPVFGTKNKRLSLLYGPELARAILEATLSERTTGETYFVSDPAVYTLTETMQIAARILGRRTLRVRFPSFLLYLIAGISELALSLSSTPATLNVEKARDLLQTHWTCSPQKFTDHTGFQNQVTLEEGLRTTLQWYKQMGWL
;
A
#
# COMPACT_ATOMS: atom_id res chain seq x y z
N MET A 1 -0.93 1.65 -7.05
CA MET A 1 -2.25 1.22 -6.55
C MET A 1 -3.37 2.03 -7.18
N GLY A 2 -3.60 3.29 -6.83
CA GLY A 2 -4.74 4.08 -7.30
C GLY A 2 -4.98 4.08 -8.80
N SER A 3 -3.95 4.26 -9.63
CA SER A 3 -4.09 4.24 -11.09
C SER A 3 -4.58 2.90 -11.66
N HIS A 4 -4.14 1.76 -11.10
CA HIS A 4 -4.67 0.44 -11.49
C HIS A 4 -6.13 0.28 -11.11
N THR A 5 -6.53 0.82 -9.94
CA THR A 5 -7.94 0.80 -9.51
C THR A 5 -8.80 1.66 -10.44
N VAL A 6 -8.34 2.87 -10.81
CA VAL A 6 -9.05 3.73 -11.77
C VAL A 6 -9.24 3.02 -13.11
N GLU A 7 -8.18 2.44 -13.68
CA GLU A 7 -8.25 1.70 -14.94
C GLU A 7 -9.25 0.54 -14.87
N LEU A 8 -9.21 -0.24 -13.79
CA LEU A 8 -10.14 -1.36 -13.60
C LEU A 8 -11.60 -0.88 -13.50
N LEU A 9 -11.86 0.21 -12.75
CA LEU A 9 -13.20 0.77 -12.61
C LEU A 9 -13.75 1.22 -13.96
N LEU A 10 -12.95 1.92 -14.77
CA LEU A 10 -13.33 2.33 -16.12
C LEU A 10 -13.62 1.13 -17.02
N GLN A 11 -12.78 0.09 -16.99
CA GLN A 11 -13.01 -1.15 -17.74
C GLN A 11 -14.31 -1.87 -17.33
N ARG A 12 -14.75 -1.67 -16.09
CA ARG A 12 -16.00 -2.22 -15.55
C ARG A 12 -17.20 -1.30 -15.74
N GLY A 13 -17.04 -0.19 -16.49
CA GLY A 13 -18.11 0.74 -16.84
C GLY A 13 -18.52 1.71 -15.72
N PHE A 14 -17.70 1.91 -14.70
CA PHE A 14 -17.95 2.91 -13.66
C PHE A 14 -17.58 4.31 -14.14
N HIS A 15 -18.37 5.30 -13.74
CA HIS A 15 -17.96 6.71 -13.79
C HIS A 15 -17.01 7.00 -12.65
N VAL A 16 -15.79 7.43 -12.96
CA VAL A 16 -14.72 7.65 -11.97
C VAL A 16 -14.45 9.13 -11.82
N ARG A 17 -14.58 9.63 -10.60
CA ARG A 17 -14.15 10.96 -10.20
C ARG A 17 -12.90 10.84 -9.34
N CYS A 18 -11.82 11.53 -9.72
CA CYS A 18 -10.57 11.55 -8.96
C CYS A 18 -10.42 12.89 -8.23
N LEU A 19 -10.25 12.83 -6.91
CA LEU A 19 -9.84 13.99 -6.12
C LEU A 19 -8.35 14.26 -6.34
N VAL A 20 -8.02 15.45 -6.82
CA VAL A 20 -6.64 15.87 -7.09
C VAL A 20 -6.35 17.19 -6.35
N ARG A 21 -5.21 17.25 -5.68
CA ARG A 21 -4.80 18.46 -4.96
C ARG A 21 -4.58 19.62 -5.93
N HIS A 22 -4.96 20.84 -5.51
CA HIS A 22 -4.70 22.06 -6.30
C HIS A 22 -3.22 22.26 -6.63
N SER A 23 -2.33 21.88 -5.70
CA SER A 23 -0.87 22.01 -5.86
C SER A 23 -0.25 20.99 -6.82
N ARG A 24 -1.00 20.02 -7.34
CA ARG A 24 -0.53 19.02 -8.30
C ARG A 24 -1.23 19.18 -9.65
N PRO A 25 -0.62 19.92 -10.59
CA PRO A 25 -1.16 20.04 -11.96
C PRO A 25 -1.02 18.73 -12.74
N ASP A 26 0.02 17.93 -12.45
CA ASP A 26 0.27 16.65 -13.10
C ASP A 26 -0.63 15.54 -12.54
N LEU A 27 -1.38 14.91 -13.43
CA LEU A 27 -2.27 13.79 -13.13
C LEU A 27 -1.55 12.43 -13.17
N GLY A 28 -0.28 12.41 -13.54
CA GLY A 28 0.52 11.18 -13.64
C GLY A 28 -0.15 10.12 -14.54
N TRP A 29 -0.27 8.90 -14.04
CA TRP A 29 -0.77 7.74 -14.80
C TRP A 29 -2.27 7.78 -15.13
N VAL A 30 -3.02 8.77 -14.68
CA VAL A 30 -4.47 8.89 -14.97
C VAL A 30 -4.78 10.06 -15.92
N LYS A 31 -3.73 10.73 -16.46
CA LYS A 31 -3.86 11.96 -17.26
C LYS A 31 -4.77 11.79 -18.47
N ASP A 32 -4.62 10.68 -19.20
CA ASP A 32 -5.31 10.45 -20.46
C ASP A 32 -6.54 9.52 -20.32
N LEU A 33 -6.97 9.26 -19.08
CA LEU A 33 -8.13 8.44 -18.83
C LEU A 33 -9.43 9.27 -18.83
N PRO A 34 -10.56 8.68 -19.25
CA PRO A 34 -11.86 9.35 -19.27
C PRO A 34 -12.45 9.44 -17.86
N ILE A 35 -11.86 10.28 -17.02
CA ILE A 35 -12.22 10.49 -15.63
C ILE A 35 -12.67 11.92 -15.38
N GLU A 36 -13.52 12.11 -14.38
CA GLU A 36 -13.85 13.42 -13.85
C GLU A 36 -12.81 13.85 -12.83
N ILE A 37 -12.31 15.08 -12.91
CA ILE A 37 -11.35 15.65 -11.97
C ILE A 37 -12.07 16.60 -11.02
N ALA A 38 -12.06 16.26 -9.73
CA ALA A 38 -12.43 17.18 -8.65
C ALA A 38 -11.16 17.75 -8.02
N ARG A 39 -11.08 19.08 -7.94
CA ARG A 39 -9.97 19.76 -7.26
C ARG A 39 -10.34 20.02 -5.80
N GLY A 40 -9.43 19.69 -4.88
CA GLY A 40 -9.67 19.87 -3.46
C GLY A 40 -8.46 19.57 -2.61
N SER A 41 -8.66 19.62 -1.30
CA SER A 41 -7.62 19.37 -0.31
C SER A 41 -8.18 18.54 0.85
N TYR A 42 -7.39 17.60 1.37
CA TYR A 42 -7.75 16.87 2.60
C TYR A 42 -7.86 17.76 3.84
N TYR A 43 -7.41 19.01 3.77
CA TYR A 43 -7.53 20.01 4.86
C TYR A 43 -8.75 20.93 4.69
N ASP A 44 -9.52 20.78 3.62
CA ASP A 44 -10.69 21.55 3.31
C ASP A 44 -11.90 20.61 3.13
N VAL A 45 -12.68 20.47 4.21
CA VAL A 45 -13.84 19.56 4.26
C VAL A 45 -14.92 19.98 3.26
N ASP A 46 -15.07 21.26 2.96
CA ASP A 46 -16.06 21.72 1.97
C ASP A 46 -15.69 21.32 0.56
N SER A 47 -14.39 21.40 0.20
CA SER A 47 -13.91 20.86 -1.07
C SER A 47 -14.09 19.35 -1.19
N LEU A 48 -13.89 18.61 -0.08
CA LEU A 48 -14.12 17.17 -0.04
C LEU A 48 -15.61 16.83 -0.19
N ARG A 49 -16.49 17.62 0.46
CA ARG A 49 -17.95 17.47 0.33
C ARG A 49 -18.42 17.72 -1.10
N ALA A 50 -17.91 18.78 -1.73
CA ALA A 50 -18.18 19.06 -3.13
C ALA A 50 -17.70 17.93 -4.07
N ALA A 51 -16.47 17.42 -3.83
CA ALA A 51 -15.91 16.35 -4.62
C ALA A 51 -16.64 15.01 -4.45
N SER A 52 -17.23 14.75 -3.28
CA SER A 52 -17.97 13.52 -2.98
C SER A 52 -19.48 13.62 -3.20
N ASN A 53 -19.98 14.78 -3.63
CA ASN A 53 -21.40 14.95 -3.89
C ASN A 53 -21.87 14.04 -5.04
N GLY A 54 -22.96 13.30 -4.76
CA GLY A 54 -23.61 12.42 -5.75
C GLY A 54 -22.84 11.14 -6.08
N VAL A 55 -21.76 10.81 -5.39
CA VAL A 55 -21.05 9.54 -5.58
C VAL A 55 -21.69 8.42 -4.77
N ASP A 56 -21.67 7.20 -5.33
CA ASP A 56 -22.17 5.98 -4.67
C ASP A 56 -21.08 5.28 -3.84
N TYR A 57 -19.83 5.42 -4.22
CA TYR A 57 -18.69 4.75 -3.60
C TYR A 57 -17.53 5.72 -3.40
N VAL A 58 -16.83 5.59 -2.29
CA VAL A 58 -15.61 6.33 -2.02
C VAL A 58 -14.47 5.35 -1.75
N LEU A 59 -13.40 5.43 -2.56
CA LEU A 59 -12.20 4.63 -2.42
C LEU A 59 -11.07 5.52 -1.90
N HIS A 60 -10.77 5.42 -0.60
CA HIS A 60 -9.70 6.18 0.03
C HIS A 60 -8.39 5.41 -0.03
N ILE A 61 -7.69 5.53 -1.16
CA ILE A 61 -6.42 4.84 -1.45
C ILE A 61 -5.21 5.71 -1.09
N ALA A 62 -5.41 7.04 -1.06
CA ALA A 62 -4.34 7.98 -0.78
C ALA A 62 -3.85 7.86 0.66
N GLY A 63 -2.56 8.09 0.84
CA GLY A 63 -1.90 8.12 2.14
C GLY A 63 -0.44 8.54 2.00
N VAL A 64 0.16 8.92 3.11
CA VAL A 64 1.57 9.31 3.21
C VAL A 64 2.36 8.11 3.71
N THR A 65 3.24 7.57 2.86
CA THR A 65 4.11 6.42 3.17
C THR A 65 5.54 6.84 3.55
N LYS A 66 5.90 8.09 3.24
CA LYS A 66 7.21 8.69 3.56
C LYS A 66 6.98 10.14 3.95
N ALA A 67 7.42 10.51 5.15
CA ALA A 67 7.31 11.87 5.69
C ALA A 67 8.53 12.19 6.56
N LYS A 68 8.73 13.46 6.87
CA LYS A 68 9.82 13.93 7.72
C LYS A 68 9.47 13.98 9.19
N SER A 69 8.19 14.05 9.51
CA SER A 69 7.72 14.21 10.88
C SER A 69 6.48 13.34 11.15
N LEU A 70 6.28 13.02 12.41
CA LEU A 70 5.05 12.38 12.89
C LEU A 70 3.82 13.19 12.48
N ARG A 71 3.90 14.51 12.54
CA ARG A 71 2.81 15.41 12.14
C ARG A 71 2.42 15.22 10.68
N GLU A 72 3.38 15.17 9.75
CA GLU A 72 3.09 14.94 8.33
C GLU A 72 2.43 13.59 8.08
N TYR A 73 2.87 12.53 8.78
CA TYR A 73 2.21 11.22 8.74
C TYR A 73 0.78 11.28 9.28
N HIS A 74 0.60 11.91 10.45
CA HIS A 74 -0.71 12.05 11.08
C HIS A 74 -1.66 12.87 10.21
N ASP A 75 -1.22 14.03 9.72
CA ASP A 75 -2.04 14.90 8.87
C ASP A 75 -2.43 14.19 7.57
N GLY A 76 -1.48 13.47 6.93
CA GLY A 76 -1.70 12.78 5.66
C GLY A 76 -2.46 11.47 5.75
N ASN A 77 -2.49 10.80 6.90
CA ASN A 77 -3.16 9.51 7.08
C ASN A 77 -4.39 9.63 7.99
N VAL A 78 -4.28 10.23 9.18
CA VAL A 78 -5.35 10.27 10.17
C VAL A 78 -6.31 11.42 9.90
N LEU A 79 -5.79 12.66 9.85
CA LEU A 79 -6.62 13.84 9.62
C LEU A 79 -7.28 13.81 8.23
N ALA A 80 -6.55 13.40 7.20
CA ALA A 80 -7.08 13.25 5.85
C ALA A 80 -8.26 12.25 5.80
N THR A 81 -8.14 11.11 6.49
CA THR A 81 -9.21 10.11 6.59
C THR A 81 -10.41 10.66 7.36
N LYS A 82 -10.17 11.31 8.49
CA LYS A 82 -11.22 11.95 9.31
C LYS A 82 -12.01 12.97 8.49
N ASN A 83 -11.32 13.91 7.86
CA ASN A 83 -11.95 14.97 7.08
C ASN A 83 -12.77 14.42 5.91
N LEU A 84 -12.26 13.38 5.24
CA LEU A 84 -13.01 12.75 4.16
C LEU A 84 -14.27 12.03 4.69
N LEU A 85 -14.19 11.32 5.81
CA LEU A 85 -15.35 10.70 6.44
C LEU A 85 -16.37 11.74 6.90
N GLU A 86 -15.93 12.86 7.48
CA GLU A 86 -16.78 13.98 7.84
C GLU A 86 -17.51 14.57 6.63
N ALA A 87 -16.81 14.66 5.50
CA ALA A 87 -17.40 15.18 4.26
C ALA A 87 -18.49 14.25 3.69
N VAL A 88 -18.34 12.94 3.83
CA VAL A 88 -19.23 11.96 3.18
C VAL A 88 -20.32 11.39 4.08
N GLN A 89 -20.23 11.53 5.40
CA GLN A 89 -21.16 10.90 6.36
C GLN A 89 -22.64 11.22 6.15
N ASN A 90 -22.93 12.37 5.54
CA ASN A 90 -24.30 12.80 5.23
C ASN A 90 -24.65 12.63 3.72
N ASN A 91 -23.85 11.91 2.95
CA ASN A 91 -24.18 11.64 1.55
C ASN A 91 -25.20 10.49 1.47
N PRO A 92 -26.48 10.77 1.11
CA PRO A 92 -27.53 9.75 1.10
C PRO A 92 -27.36 8.68 0.02
N ARG A 93 -26.46 8.91 -0.95
CA ARG A 93 -26.16 7.96 -2.01
C ARG A 93 -25.02 7.04 -1.67
N LEU A 94 -24.24 7.31 -0.60
CA LEU A 94 -23.04 6.55 -0.29
C LEU A 94 -23.39 5.11 0.12
N LYS A 95 -23.00 4.17 -0.71
CA LYS A 95 -23.19 2.72 -0.51
C LYS A 95 -22.02 2.08 0.22
N LYS A 96 -20.78 2.57 -0.02
CA LYS A 96 -19.59 2.05 0.63
C LYS A 96 -18.44 3.07 0.62
N PHE A 97 -17.72 3.12 1.74
CA PHE A 97 -16.43 3.77 1.89
C PHE A 97 -15.36 2.69 2.08
N THR A 98 -14.45 2.55 1.12
CA THR A 98 -13.36 1.58 1.18
C THR A 98 -12.06 2.28 1.57
N TYR A 99 -11.54 1.96 2.75
CA TYR A 99 -10.28 2.50 3.25
C TYR A 99 -9.13 1.52 3.00
N ILE A 100 -8.06 2.00 2.37
CA ILE A 100 -6.85 1.21 2.18
C ILE A 100 -5.87 1.52 3.30
N SER A 101 -5.81 0.61 4.26
CA SER A 101 -4.84 0.57 5.34
C SER A 101 -3.54 -0.12 4.90
N SER A 102 -2.90 -0.88 5.76
CA SER A 102 -1.67 -1.61 5.48
C SER A 102 -1.48 -2.74 6.49
N LEU A 103 -0.78 -3.81 6.12
CA LEU A 103 -0.24 -4.78 7.08
C LEU A 103 0.63 -4.09 8.15
N ALA A 104 1.25 -2.95 7.83
CA ALA A 104 2.03 -2.17 8.79
C ALA A 104 1.21 -1.67 9.99
N ALA A 105 -0.11 -1.52 9.87
CA ALA A 105 -1.01 -1.18 10.98
C ALA A 105 -1.10 -2.31 12.02
N ALA A 106 -0.98 -3.56 11.58
CA ALA A 106 -0.91 -4.71 12.47
C ALA A 106 0.52 -5.01 12.97
N GLY A 107 1.53 -4.58 12.22
CA GLY A 107 2.93 -4.86 12.50
C GLY A 107 3.41 -6.21 11.96
N PRO A 108 4.66 -6.63 12.28
CA PRO A 108 5.20 -7.92 11.89
C PRO A 108 4.66 -9.05 12.78
N SER A 109 4.59 -10.25 12.23
CA SER A 109 4.37 -11.45 13.05
C SER A 109 5.60 -11.74 13.92
N LEU A 110 5.40 -11.93 15.21
CA LEU A 110 6.51 -12.15 16.17
C LEU A 110 6.98 -13.61 16.18
N ASP A 111 6.08 -14.56 15.97
CA ASP A 111 6.33 -16.00 16.02
C ASP A 111 6.42 -16.67 14.64
N GLY A 112 6.14 -15.90 13.57
CA GLY A 112 6.14 -16.40 12.20
C GLY A 112 4.80 -16.97 11.72
N THR A 113 3.78 -17.06 12.58
CA THR A 113 2.41 -17.37 12.19
C THR A 113 1.84 -16.20 11.42
N PRO A 114 1.24 -16.39 10.22
CA PRO A 114 0.59 -15.31 9.50
C PRO A 114 -0.47 -14.62 10.35
N LEU A 115 -0.40 -13.28 10.44
CA LEU A 115 -1.36 -12.48 11.20
C LEU A 115 -2.78 -12.65 10.64
N ARG A 116 -3.74 -12.69 11.54
CA ARG A 116 -5.18 -12.64 11.24
C ARG A 116 -5.75 -11.32 11.73
N GLU A 117 -6.96 -11.00 11.34
CA GLU A 117 -7.58 -9.71 11.66
C GLU A 117 -7.84 -9.51 13.17
N ASP A 118 -7.95 -10.58 13.93
CA ASP A 118 -8.09 -10.63 15.38
C ASP A 118 -6.74 -10.61 16.11
N SER A 119 -5.62 -10.68 15.40
CA SER A 119 -4.28 -10.57 15.99
C SER A 119 -4.06 -9.16 16.58
N PRO A 120 -3.42 -9.04 17.76
CA PRO A 120 -3.09 -7.74 18.32
C PRO A 120 -2.26 -6.91 17.34
N GLY A 121 -2.70 -5.68 17.04
CA GLY A 121 -1.93 -4.74 16.23
C GLY A 121 -0.76 -4.16 17.04
N VAL A 122 0.48 -4.44 16.60
CA VAL A 122 1.71 -3.91 17.21
C VAL A 122 2.56 -3.23 16.13
N PRO A 123 2.13 -2.07 15.62
CA PRO A 123 2.87 -1.33 14.60
C PRO A 123 4.25 -0.91 15.13
N ILE A 124 5.28 -1.04 14.30
CA ILE A 124 6.67 -0.74 14.68
C ILE A 124 7.24 0.50 13.99
N THR A 125 6.44 1.16 13.15
CA THR A 125 6.81 2.37 12.41
C THR A 125 5.76 3.45 12.59
N THR A 126 6.15 4.73 12.48
CA THR A 126 5.23 5.87 12.50
C THR A 126 4.14 5.74 11.42
N TYR A 127 4.50 5.25 10.24
CA TYR A 127 3.53 4.93 9.18
C TYR A 127 2.47 3.92 9.67
N GLY A 128 2.91 2.80 10.26
CA GLY A 128 2.00 1.77 10.78
C GLY A 128 1.08 2.29 11.88
N VAL A 129 1.64 3.08 12.83
CA VAL A 129 0.86 3.72 13.91
C VAL A 129 -0.23 4.60 13.32
N THR A 130 0.10 5.52 12.40
CA THR A 130 -0.90 6.42 11.80
C THR A 130 -1.92 5.70 10.92
N LYS A 131 -1.58 4.56 10.32
CA LYS A 131 -2.56 3.72 9.61
C LYS A 131 -3.54 3.07 10.60
N LEU A 132 -3.06 2.57 11.73
CA LEU A 132 -3.93 2.01 12.79
C LEU A 132 -4.83 3.08 13.43
N GLU A 133 -4.29 4.27 13.69
CA GLU A 133 -5.08 5.41 14.18
C GLU A 133 -6.19 5.80 13.17
N ALA A 134 -5.89 5.80 11.88
CA ALA A 134 -6.89 6.06 10.85
C ALA A 134 -7.97 4.95 10.76
N GLU A 135 -7.63 3.69 11.03
CA GLU A 135 -8.62 2.61 11.19
C GLU A 135 -9.54 2.86 12.39
N THR A 136 -8.99 3.36 13.51
CA THR A 136 -9.81 3.76 14.67
C THR A 136 -10.79 4.89 14.31
N VAL A 137 -10.34 5.86 13.49
CA VAL A 137 -11.25 6.88 12.95
C VAL A 137 -12.35 6.23 12.10
N CYS A 138 -12.02 5.28 11.21
CA CYS A 138 -13.02 4.55 10.44
C CYS A 138 -14.04 3.85 11.35
N GLN A 139 -13.61 3.21 12.42
CA GLN A 139 -14.51 2.56 13.39
C GLN A 139 -15.47 3.55 14.06
N LEU A 140 -15.01 4.75 14.43
CA LEU A 140 -15.84 5.80 15.02
C LEU A 140 -16.96 6.26 14.07
N TYR A 141 -16.69 6.34 12.78
CA TYR A 141 -17.67 6.70 11.75
C TYR A 141 -18.51 5.52 11.25
N GLY A 142 -18.15 4.29 11.57
CA GLY A 142 -18.78 3.06 11.06
C GLY A 142 -20.27 2.90 11.41
N ARG A 143 -20.79 3.68 12.39
CA ARG A 143 -22.23 3.71 12.70
C ARG A 143 -23.06 4.46 11.65
N ASN A 144 -22.45 5.43 10.98
CA ASN A 144 -23.13 6.32 10.04
C ASN A 144 -22.68 6.12 8.59
N VAL A 145 -21.51 5.51 8.39
CA VAL A 145 -20.90 5.30 7.08
C VAL A 145 -20.64 3.80 6.91
N PRO A 146 -21.09 3.18 5.83
CA PRO A 146 -20.79 1.76 5.54
C PRO A 146 -19.31 1.62 5.09
N ILE A 147 -18.43 1.27 6.04
CA ILE A 147 -16.97 1.24 5.83
C ILE A 147 -16.48 -0.19 5.69
N VAL A 148 -15.50 -0.41 4.82
CA VAL A 148 -14.63 -1.58 4.79
C VAL A 148 -13.17 -1.13 4.82
N VAL A 149 -12.35 -1.84 5.59
CA VAL A 149 -10.91 -1.58 5.74
C VAL A 149 -10.12 -2.73 5.11
N LEU A 150 -9.20 -2.42 4.21
CA LEU A 150 -8.28 -3.39 3.63
C LEU A 150 -6.85 -3.15 4.10
N ARG A 151 -6.18 -4.20 4.55
CA ARG A 151 -4.78 -4.22 5.00
C ARG A 151 -3.90 -4.99 4.00
N PRO A 152 -3.52 -4.42 2.86
CA PRO A 152 -2.56 -5.07 1.97
C PRO A 152 -1.16 -5.13 2.60
N PRO A 153 -0.36 -6.19 2.28
CA PRO A 153 1.06 -6.27 2.60
C PRO A 153 1.88 -5.43 1.62
N ALA A 154 3.15 -5.81 1.40
CA ALA A 154 3.98 -5.21 0.35
C ALA A 154 3.34 -5.46 -1.03
N VAL A 155 3.01 -4.36 -1.70
CA VAL A 155 2.38 -4.37 -3.03
C VAL A 155 3.45 -4.11 -4.08
N TYR A 156 3.54 -5.00 -5.07
CA TYR A 156 4.46 -4.89 -6.20
C TYR A 156 3.71 -4.83 -7.53
N GLY A 157 4.36 -4.36 -8.58
CA GLY A 157 3.75 -4.31 -9.91
C GLY A 157 4.26 -3.14 -10.74
N PRO A 158 3.74 -2.96 -11.95
CA PRO A 158 3.97 -1.76 -12.76
C PRO A 158 3.69 -0.48 -11.96
N ARG A 159 4.51 0.55 -12.15
CA ARG A 159 4.40 1.87 -11.49
C ARG A 159 4.76 1.88 -9.99
N ASP A 160 5.23 0.76 -9.45
CA ASP A 160 5.77 0.71 -8.10
C ASP A 160 7.25 1.09 -8.09
N SER A 161 7.65 1.96 -7.15
CA SER A 161 9.03 2.41 -6.99
C SER A 161 9.76 1.77 -5.82
N ASP A 162 9.04 1.18 -4.88
CA ASP A 162 9.65 0.66 -3.65
C ASP A 162 10.30 -0.71 -3.89
N ILE A 163 9.62 -1.62 -4.55
CA ILE A 163 10.17 -2.92 -4.97
C ILE A 163 11.21 -2.75 -6.10
N LEU A 164 11.06 -1.71 -6.93
CA LEU A 164 12.04 -1.39 -7.98
C LEU A 164 13.47 -1.30 -7.43
N GLU A 165 13.68 -0.72 -6.24
CA GLU A 165 15.02 -0.58 -5.66
C GLU A 165 15.69 -1.94 -5.43
N ILE A 166 14.94 -2.93 -4.94
CA ILE A 166 15.44 -4.30 -4.77
C ILE A 166 15.72 -4.94 -6.13
N LEU A 167 14.82 -4.76 -7.09
CA LEU A 167 14.95 -5.34 -8.44
C LEU A 167 16.12 -4.71 -9.22
N ARG A 168 16.49 -3.46 -8.96
CA ARG A 168 17.70 -2.82 -9.49
C ARG A 168 18.97 -3.52 -9.00
N TRP A 169 19.04 -3.92 -7.72
CA TRP A 169 20.16 -4.70 -7.20
C TRP A 169 20.23 -6.06 -7.91
N VAL A 170 19.09 -6.75 -8.06
CA VAL A 170 19.03 -8.04 -8.77
C VAL A 170 19.49 -7.89 -10.23
N ASN A 171 19.06 -6.82 -10.93
CA ASN A 171 19.49 -6.56 -12.31
C ASN A 171 21.01 -6.31 -12.42
N LYS A 172 21.64 -5.78 -11.37
CA LYS A 172 23.11 -5.62 -11.26
C LYS A 172 23.83 -6.89 -10.82
N GLY A 173 23.11 -8.01 -10.64
CA GLY A 173 23.69 -9.29 -10.20
C GLY A 173 23.92 -9.37 -8.68
N ILE A 174 23.23 -8.56 -7.87
CA ILE A 174 23.37 -8.54 -6.42
C ILE A 174 22.06 -8.98 -5.76
N GLU A 175 22.14 -9.96 -4.85
CA GLU A 175 21.05 -10.37 -3.97
C GLU A 175 21.33 -9.83 -2.55
N PRO A 176 20.73 -8.68 -2.15
CA PRO A 176 20.99 -8.13 -0.84
C PRO A 176 20.28 -8.93 0.25
N VAL A 177 21.03 -9.35 1.27
CA VAL A 177 20.52 -10.05 2.46
C VAL A 177 20.70 -9.15 3.67
N PHE A 178 19.59 -8.71 4.25
CA PHE A 178 19.61 -7.82 5.41
C PHE A 178 19.46 -8.61 6.72
N GLY A 179 20.49 -8.59 7.56
CA GLY A 179 20.54 -9.35 8.81
C GLY A 179 20.91 -10.82 8.59
N THR A 180 20.50 -11.68 9.51
CA THR A 180 20.94 -13.09 9.56
C THR A 180 19.87 -14.10 9.12
N LYS A 181 18.58 -13.72 9.23
CA LYS A 181 17.46 -14.63 8.96
C LYS A 181 16.87 -14.40 7.58
N ASN A 182 16.39 -15.47 6.95
CA ASN A 182 15.61 -15.35 5.72
C ASN A 182 14.24 -14.75 6.05
N LYS A 183 13.85 -13.71 5.31
CA LYS A 183 12.63 -12.96 5.55
C LYS A 183 11.46 -13.60 4.83
N ARG A 184 10.36 -13.77 5.56
CA ARG A 184 9.09 -14.27 5.01
C ARG A 184 8.14 -13.10 4.81
N LEU A 185 7.56 -13.03 3.64
CA LEU A 185 6.74 -11.91 3.19
C LEU A 185 5.42 -12.42 2.59
N SER A 186 4.32 -11.82 2.97
CA SER A 186 3.13 -11.79 2.14
C SER A 186 3.32 -10.68 1.10
N LEU A 187 2.93 -10.95 -0.12
CA LEU A 187 3.02 -10.03 -1.25
C LEU A 187 1.66 -9.91 -1.92
N LEU A 188 1.44 -8.83 -2.64
CA LEU A 188 0.24 -8.68 -3.47
C LEU A 188 0.58 -7.94 -4.75
N TYR A 189 0.16 -8.48 -5.89
CA TYR A 189 0.30 -7.80 -7.18
C TYR A 189 -0.66 -6.60 -7.28
N GLY A 190 -0.18 -5.44 -7.74
CA GLY A 190 -0.95 -4.20 -7.75
C GLY A 190 -2.30 -4.29 -8.47
N PRO A 191 -2.40 -4.89 -9.66
CA PRO A 191 -3.68 -5.17 -10.31
C PRO A 191 -4.59 -6.12 -9.51
N GLU A 192 -4.06 -7.10 -8.78
CA GLU A 192 -4.86 -7.96 -7.89
C GLU A 192 -5.41 -7.15 -6.70
N LEU A 193 -4.63 -6.22 -6.15
CA LEU A 193 -5.15 -5.29 -5.14
C LEU A 193 -6.29 -4.44 -5.69
N ALA A 194 -6.21 -3.97 -6.94
CA ALA A 194 -7.31 -3.23 -7.57
C ALA A 194 -8.59 -4.08 -7.68
N ARG A 195 -8.46 -5.37 -8.04
CA ARG A 195 -9.56 -6.33 -8.06
C ARG A 195 -10.16 -6.55 -6.67
N ALA A 196 -9.31 -6.72 -5.66
CA ALA A 196 -9.74 -6.89 -4.28
C ALA A 196 -10.46 -5.64 -3.72
N ILE A 197 -9.97 -4.45 -4.05
CA ILE A 197 -10.63 -3.19 -3.70
C ILE A 197 -12.04 -3.14 -4.31
N LEU A 198 -12.19 -3.48 -5.58
CA LEU A 198 -13.50 -3.50 -6.26
C LEU A 198 -14.42 -4.53 -5.60
N GLU A 199 -13.94 -5.74 -5.37
CA GLU A 199 -14.71 -6.81 -4.72
C GLU A 199 -15.18 -6.40 -3.32
N ALA A 200 -14.27 -5.87 -2.48
CA ALA A 200 -14.62 -5.39 -1.15
C ALA A 200 -15.63 -4.23 -1.19
N THR A 201 -15.52 -3.36 -2.19
CA THR A 201 -16.43 -2.22 -2.34
C THR A 201 -17.85 -2.63 -2.70
N LEU A 202 -18.00 -3.63 -3.58
CA LEU A 202 -19.29 -4.06 -4.09
C LEU A 202 -19.99 -5.10 -3.20
N SER A 203 -19.27 -5.89 -2.44
CA SER A 203 -19.82 -6.92 -1.57
C SER A 203 -20.51 -6.30 -0.33
N GLU A 204 -21.75 -6.63 -0.08
CA GLU A 204 -22.46 -6.20 1.14
C GLU A 204 -21.88 -6.81 2.41
N ARG A 205 -21.33 -8.04 2.31
CA ARG A 205 -20.75 -8.80 3.44
C ARG A 205 -19.52 -8.14 4.06
N THR A 206 -18.90 -7.19 3.37
CA THR A 206 -17.67 -6.53 3.82
C THR A 206 -17.90 -5.29 4.67
N THR A 207 -19.15 -4.85 4.81
CA THR A 207 -19.48 -3.65 5.57
C THR A 207 -19.18 -3.84 7.06
N GLY A 208 -18.43 -2.90 7.64
CA GLY A 208 -18.02 -2.94 9.05
C GLY A 208 -16.79 -3.80 9.32
N GLU A 209 -16.22 -4.41 8.29
CA GLU A 209 -15.16 -5.40 8.42
C GLU A 209 -13.78 -4.86 8.06
N THR A 210 -12.76 -5.49 8.64
CA THR A 210 -11.36 -5.31 8.27
C THR A 210 -10.82 -6.63 7.70
N TYR A 211 -10.01 -6.52 6.64
CA TYR A 211 -9.44 -7.69 5.97
C TYR A 211 -7.96 -7.50 5.66
N PHE A 212 -7.18 -8.56 5.85
CA PHE A 212 -5.94 -8.71 5.12
C PHE A 212 -6.22 -9.17 3.68
N VAL A 213 -5.52 -8.55 2.74
CA VAL A 213 -5.65 -8.89 1.31
C VAL A 213 -4.26 -9.15 0.76
N SER A 214 -3.94 -10.42 0.50
CA SER A 214 -2.62 -10.84 0.03
C SER A 214 -2.72 -12.02 -0.93
N ASP A 215 -1.62 -12.35 -1.60
CA ASP A 215 -1.42 -13.68 -2.14
C ASP A 215 -1.53 -14.70 -0.99
N PRO A 216 -2.23 -15.83 -1.16
CA PRO A 216 -2.34 -16.85 -0.12
C PRO A 216 -0.98 -17.51 0.20
N ALA A 217 -0.03 -17.48 -0.74
CA ALA A 217 1.31 -17.98 -0.50
C ALA A 217 2.19 -16.99 0.27
N VAL A 218 3.03 -17.52 1.15
CA VAL A 218 4.06 -16.77 1.85
C VAL A 218 5.40 -17.04 1.16
N TYR A 219 6.05 -15.97 0.73
CA TYR A 219 7.31 -16.03 0.00
C TYR A 219 8.48 -15.63 0.89
N THR A 220 9.67 -16.13 0.57
CA THR A 220 10.88 -15.55 1.14
C THR A 220 11.40 -14.44 0.23
N LEU A 221 12.07 -13.45 0.82
CA LEU A 221 12.71 -12.38 0.03
C LEU A 221 13.72 -12.97 -0.96
N THR A 222 14.45 -14.02 -0.55
CA THR A 222 15.39 -14.75 -1.39
C THR A 222 14.71 -15.39 -2.62
N GLU A 223 13.60 -16.13 -2.41
CA GLU A 223 12.85 -16.72 -3.53
C GLU A 223 12.34 -15.66 -4.49
N THR A 224 11.80 -14.56 -3.98
CA THR A 224 11.32 -13.45 -4.82
C THR A 224 12.44 -12.87 -5.68
N MET A 225 13.64 -12.64 -5.09
CA MET A 225 14.80 -12.14 -5.83
C MET A 225 15.33 -13.17 -6.84
N GLN A 226 15.32 -14.46 -6.51
CA GLN A 226 15.75 -15.53 -7.43
C GLN A 226 14.82 -15.71 -8.62
N ILE A 227 13.50 -15.59 -8.42
CA ILE A 227 12.53 -15.56 -9.51
C ILE A 227 12.80 -14.35 -10.42
N ALA A 228 13.01 -13.17 -9.87
CA ALA A 228 13.33 -11.98 -10.62
C ALA A 228 14.66 -12.11 -11.39
N ALA A 229 15.69 -12.66 -10.76
CA ALA A 229 16.99 -12.91 -11.40
C ALA A 229 16.86 -13.86 -12.60
N ARG A 230 16.10 -14.94 -12.47
CA ARG A 230 15.80 -15.88 -13.54
C ARG A 230 15.11 -15.23 -14.73
N ILE A 231 14.08 -14.39 -14.45
CA ILE A 231 13.34 -13.63 -15.48
C ILE A 231 14.27 -12.63 -16.18
N LEU A 232 15.19 -12.00 -15.45
CA LEU A 232 16.16 -11.04 -15.98
C LEU A 232 17.34 -11.70 -16.72
N GLY A 233 17.50 -13.03 -16.61
CA GLY A 233 18.65 -13.74 -17.14
C GLY A 233 19.95 -13.39 -16.41
N ARG A 234 19.88 -13.07 -15.10
CA ARG A 234 21.03 -12.65 -14.29
C ARG A 234 21.46 -13.76 -13.33
N ARG A 235 22.76 -13.92 -13.16
CA ARG A 235 23.34 -14.63 -12.03
C ARG A 235 23.56 -13.64 -10.91
N THR A 236 23.14 -13.98 -9.68
CA THR A 236 23.24 -13.08 -8.53
C THR A 236 24.23 -13.61 -7.51
N LEU A 237 25.00 -12.69 -6.93
CA LEU A 237 25.84 -12.93 -5.76
C LEU A 237 25.11 -12.43 -4.51
N ARG A 238 25.04 -13.27 -3.48
CA ARG A 238 24.49 -12.88 -2.17
C ARG A 238 25.45 -11.99 -1.41
N VAL A 239 25.01 -10.76 -1.13
CA VAL A 239 25.75 -9.79 -0.33
C VAL A 239 25.01 -9.58 0.97
N ARG A 240 25.63 -9.96 2.09
CA ARG A 240 25.06 -9.79 3.42
C ARG A 240 25.40 -8.41 3.99
N PHE A 241 24.34 -7.71 4.40
CA PHE A 241 24.44 -6.44 5.11
C PHE A 241 24.14 -6.67 6.58
N PRO A 242 25.17 -6.59 7.48
CA PRO A 242 24.97 -6.71 8.92
C PRO A 242 23.99 -5.65 9.44
N SER A 243 23.20 -5.98 10.45
CA SER A 243 22.17 -5.08 10.99
C SER A 243 22.75 -3.75 11.48
N PHE A 244 23.95 -3.75 12.09
CA PHE A 244 24.57 -2.52 12.55
C PHE A 244 24.91 -1.55 11.40
N LEU A 245 25.32 -2.09 10.24
CA LEU A 245 25.64 -1.27 9.06
C LEU A 245 24.38 -0.61 8.49
N LEU A 246 23.24 -1.31 8.49
CA LEU A 246 21.96 -0.73 8.09
C LEU A 246 21.54 0.43 8.99
N TYR A 247 21.68 0.27 10.32
CA TYR A 247 21.38 1.36 11.26
C TYR A 247 22.35 2.52 11.12
N LEU A 248 23.65 2.25 10.90
CA LEU A 248 24.64 3.30 10.66
C LEU A 248 24.32 4.10 9.40
N ILE A 249 24.07 3.43 8.27
CA ILE A 249 23.70 4.09 7.01
C ILE A 249 22.38 4.87 7.17
N ALA A 250 21.40 4.29 7.86
CA ALA A 250 20.11 4.93 8.10
C ALA A 250 20.28 6.20 8.95
N GLY A 251 21.06 6.16 10.02
CA GLY A 251 21.34 7.33 10.87
C GLY A 251 22.10 8.45 10.11
N ILE A 252 23.11 8.08 9.32
CA ILE A 252 23.83 9.05 8.48
C ILE A 252 22.91 9.67 7.43
N SER A 253 22.06 8.85 6.77
CA SER A 253 21.09 9.31 5.76
C SER A 253 20.07 10.27 6.39
N GLU A 254 19.55 9.95 7.56
CA GLU A 254 18.60 10.78 8.29
C GLU A 254 19.23 12.13 8.70
N LEU A 255 20.46 12.11 9.22
CA LEU A 255 21.19 13.32 9.58
C LEU A 255 21.52 14.18 8.35
N ALA A 256 22.01 13.58 7.27
CA ALA A 256 22.34 14.30 6.04
C ALA A 256 21.13 14.96 5.37
N LEU A 257 19.96 14.29 5.45
CA LEU A 257 18.72 14.76 4.84
C LEU A 257 17.83 15.57 5.80
N SER A 258 18.23 15.75 7.07
CA SER A 258 17.51 16.61 8.03
C SER A 258 17.38 18.05 7.53
N LEU A 259 18.39 18.56 6.80
CA LEU A 259 18.42 19.89 6.19
C LEU A 259 17.81 19.93 4.77
N SER A 260 17.45 18.79 4.19
CA SER A 260 16.86 18.69 2.85
C SER A 260 15.34 18.84 2.89
N SER A 261 14.70 19.22 1.78
CA SER A 261 13.24 19.22 1.63
C SER A 261 12.65 17.82 1.43
N THR A 262 13.46 16.83 1.09
CA THR A 262 13.01 15.45 0.82
C THR A 262 13.22 14.52 2.04
N PRO A 263 12.27 13.61 2.36
CA PRO A 263 12.49 12.62 3.42
C PRO A 263 13.56 11.60 3.00
N ALA A 264 14.31 11.08 3.99
CA ALA A 264 15.29 10.02 3.75
C ALA A 264 14.59 8.74 3.26
N THR A 265 15.11 8.16 2.20
CA THR A 265 14.61 6.86 1.67
C THR A 265 14.89 5.72 2.64
N LEU A 266 16.06 5.76 3.30
CA LEU A 266 16.44 4.85 4.37
C LEU A 266 16.63 5.68 5.65
N ASN A 267 15.77 5.49 6.62
CA ASN A 267 15.83 6.04 7.97
C ASN A 267 15.85 4.90 9.01
N VAL A 268 16.00 5.22 10.30
CA VAL A 268 16.08 4.24 11.37
C VAL A 268 14.81 3.37 11.46
N GLU A 269 13.63 3.95 11.24
CA GLU A 269 12.38 3.17 11.20
C GLU A 269 12.36 2.18 10.02
N LYS A 270 12.81 2.61 8.84
CA LYS A 270 12.88 1.73 7.66
C LYS A 270 13.94 0.63 7.84
N ALA A 271 15.05 0.91 8.53
CA ALA A 271 16.02 -0.11 8.89
C ALA A 271 15.41 -1.15 9.86
N ARG A 272 14.63 -0.70 10.86
CA ARG A 272 13.88 -1.58 11.78
C ARG A 272 12.87 -2.45 11.02
N ASP A 273 12.11 -1.87 10.11
CA ASP A 273 11.16 -2.55 9.23
C ASP A 273 11.85 -3.61 8.38
N LEU A 274 12.94 -3.25 7.69
CA LEU A 274 13.75 -4.14 6.88
C LEU A 274 14.41 -5.29 7.67
N LEU A 275 14.61 -5.16 8.97
CA LEU A 275 15.21 -6.18 9.81
C LEU A 275 14.20 -7.19 10.39
N GLN A 276 12.89 -6.92 10.30
CA GLN A 276 11.88 -7.89 10.73
C GLN A 276 11.93 -9.16 9.86
N THR A 277 11.63 -10.29 10.48
CA THR A 277 11.74 -11.60 9.83
C THR A 277 10.44 -12.00 9.15
N HIS A 278 9.27 -11.62 9.69
CA HIS A 278 7.98 -12.12 9.24
C HIS A 278 6.99 -10.96 9.03
N TRP A 279 6.85 -10.55 7.79
CA TRP A 279 5.79 -9.66 7.33
C TRP A 279 4.72 -10.49 6.63
N THR A 280 3.97 -11.29 7.40
CA THR A 280 3.04 -12.28 6.87
C THR A 280 1.64 -12.10 7.45
N CYS A 281 0.63 -12.24 6.59
CA CYS A 281 -0.78 -12.21 6.96
C CYS A 281 -1.57 -13.27 6.19
N SER A 282 -2.75 -13.62 6.70
CA SER A 282 -3.67 -14.57 6.07
C SER A 282 -4.80 -13.83 5.37
N PRO A 283 -5.06 -14.05 4.07
CA PRO A 283 -6.20 -13.48 3.36
C PRO A 283 -7.48 -14.32 3.54
N GLN A 284 -7.46 -15.34 4.39
CA GLN A 284 -8.52 -16.36 4.47
C GLN A 284 -9.90 -15.74 4.73
N LYS A 285 -10.01 -14.81 5.69
CA LYS A 285 -11.26 -14.14 6.00
C LYS A 285 -11.85 -13.40 4.79
N PHE A 286 -11.01 -12.72 4.01
CA PHE A 286 -11.45 -12.04 2.80
C PHE A 286 -11.95 -13.02 1.76
N THR A 287 -11.21 -14.10 1.54
CA THR A 287 -11.60 -15.19 0.62
C THR A 287 -12.93 -15.83 1.04
N ASP A 288 -13.11 -16.12 2.32
CA ASP A 288 -14.34 -16.78 2.84
C ASP A 288 -15.58 -15.88 2.69
N HIS A 289 -15.42 -14.57 2.87
CA HIS A 289 -16.53 -13.62 2.78
C HIS A 289 -16.89 -13.22 1.34
N THR A 290 -15.92 -13.18 0.44
CA THR A 290 -16.10 -12.63 -0.91
C THR A 290 -15.93 -13.66 -2.03
N GLY A 291 -15.29 -14.79 -1.75
CA GLY A 291 -14.88 -15.73 -2.80
C GLY A 291 -13.67 -15.25 -3.62
N PHE A 292 -13.04 -14.15 -3.21
CA PHE A 292 -11.90 -13.59 -3.94
C PHE A 292 -10.73 -14.57 -4.00
N GLN A 293 -10.17 -14.72 -5.19
CA GLN A 293 -8.95 -15.49 -5.44
C GLN A 293 -8.01 -14.72 -6.35
N ASN A 294 -6.74 -14.76 -6.01
CA ASN A 294 -5.69 -14.21 -6.87
C ASN A 294 -5.64 -15.01 -8.19
N GLN A 295 -5.51 -14.31 -9.29
CA GLN A 295 -5.43 -14.89 -10.65
C GLN A 295 -4.01 -14.90 -11.20
N VAL A 296 -3.12 -14.09 -10.63
CA VAL A 296 -1.75 -13.88 -11.10
C VAL A 296 -0.77 -14.44 -10.08
N THR A 297 0.07 -15.37 -10.49
CA THR A 297 1.14 -15.92 -9.66
C THR A 297 2.26 -14.88 -9.45
N LEU A 298 3.10 -15.08 -8.41
CA LEU A 298 4.26 -14.21 -8.18
C LEU A 298 5.17 -14.12 -9.41
N GLU A 299 5.43 -15.24 -10.08
CA GLU A 299 6.29 -15.26 -11.26
C GLU A 299 5.72 -14.47 -12.43
N GLU A 300 4.43 -14.61 -12.72
CA GLU A 300 3.73 -13.87 -13.78
C GLU A 300 3.69 -12.36 -13.47
N GLY A 301 3.36 -11.99 -12.23
CA GLY A 301 3.34 -10.61 -11.78
C GLY A 301 4.72 -9.96 -11.83
N LEU A 302 5.78 -10.68 -11.42
CA LEU A 302 7.16 -10.19 -11.55
C LEU A 302 7.60 -10.08 -13.02
N ARG A 303 7.22 -11.01 -13.87
CA ARG A 303 7.52 -10.96 -15.31
C ARG A 303 6.92 -9.71 -15.95
N THR A 304 5.64 -9.47 -15.72
CA THR A 304 4.93 -8.28 -16.21
C THR A 304 5.55 -6.99 -15.65
N THR A 305 5.89 -6.97 -14.36
CA THR A 305 6.51 -5.83 -13.69
C THR A 305 7.87 -5.50 -14.28
N LEU A 306 8.74 -6.49 -14.43
CA LEU A 306 10.09 -6.31 -14.97
C LEU A 306 10.07 -5.92 -16.46
N GLN A 307 9.13 -6.47 -17.23
CA GLN A 307 8.93 -6.07 -18.62
C GLN A 307 8.50 -4.60 -18.71
N TRP A 308 7.56 -4.19 -17.87
CA TRP A 308 7.11 -2.81 -17.81
C TRP A 308 8.24 -1.86 -17.39
N TYR A 309 9.06 -2.20 -16.37
CA TYR A 309 10.19 -1.38 -15.96
C TYR A 309 11.22 -1.19 -17.08
N LYS A 310 11.49 -2.24 -17.88
CA LYS A 310 12.36 -2.13 -19.05
C LYS A 310 11.78 -1.22 -20.12
N GLN A 311 10.48 -1.35 -20.43
CA GLN A 311 9.80 -0.50 -21.42
C GLN A 311 9.81 0.99 -21.02
N MET A 312 9.70 1.27 -19.72
CA MET A 312 9.71 2.63 -19.18
C MET A 312 11.12 3.17 -18.88
N GLY A 313 12.17 2.40 -19.12
CA GLY A 313 13.54 2.80 -18.84
C GLY A 313 13.88 2.92 -17.34
N TRP A 314 13.13 2.17 -16.50
CA TRP A 314 13.37 2.16 -15.05
C TRP A 314 14.44 1.12 -14.64
N LEU A 315 14.69 0.11 -15.50
CA LEU A 315 15.71 -0.94 -15.35
C LEU A 315 16.59 -1.03 -16.59
#